data_0aa70097ee2b09234eb1d6bc6a24aa0c
#
_entry.id   0aa70097ee2b09234eb1d6bc6a24aa0c
#
_cell.length_a   1.000
_cell.length_b   1.000
_cell.length_c   1.000
_cell.angle_alpha   90.00
_cell.angle_beta   90.00
_cell.angle_gamma   90.00
#
_symmetry.space_group_name_H-M   'P 1'
#
loop_
_entity.id
_entity.type
_entity.pdbx_description
1 polymer ?
#
loop_
_entity_poly.entity_id
_entity_poly.type
_entity_poly.pdbx_seq_one_letter_code
_entity_poly.pdbx_strand_id
1 'polypeptide(L)'
;KIKLHKGYRLLAVDGSVLPISSAIKDTKTTFYKANNSNKPFSAYHLNTSYDLLECTYDDIVLQGNAVMNENGAFNEIVDRYDGPKAIFIADRGYESINSFVKVGMKNHKYLIRVKDIHSRTSVLRSFGPFPNAEFDMHVRRTLTIKQTNEIKAHPEIYKFVPKNQRFDFFDG
;
A
#
# COMPACT_ATOMS: atom_id res chain seq x y z
N LYS A 1 -20.67 6.56 -19.76
CA LYS A 1 -20.89 5.50 -18.74
C LYS A 1 -19.53 4.85 -18.45
N ILE A 2 -19.08 4.87 -17.20
CA ILE A 2 -17.79 4.28 -16.79
C ILE A 2 -17.77 2.77 -17.09
N LYS A 3 -16.68 2.27 -17.67
CA LYS A 3 -16.48 0.85 -17.92
C LYS A 3 -16.15 0.13 -16.60
N LEU A 4 -16.75 -1.04 -16.44
CA LEU A 4 -16.55 -1.87 -15.24
C LEU A 4 -16.23 -3.32 -15.64
N HIS A 5 -15.31 -3.94 -14.91
CA HIS A 5 -15.05 -5.37 -14.97
C HIS A 5 -15.81 -6.07 -13.83
N LYS A 6 -16.81 -6.88 -14.17
CA LYS A 6 -17.66 -7.57 -13.16
C LYS A 6 -18.19 -6.63 -12.06
N GLY A 7 -18.56 -5.41 -12.42
CA GLY A 7 -19.09 -4.41 -11.49
C GLY A 7 -18.03 -3.59 -10.72
N TYR A 8 -16.75 -3.72 -11.05
CA TYR A 8 -15.65 -3.00 -10.41
C TYR A 8 -14.87 -2.14 -11.41
N ARG A 9 -14.45 -0.95 -10.99
CA ARG A 9 -13.33 -0.25 -11.65
C ARG A 9 -12.02 -0.98 -11.33
N LEU A 10 -11.06 -0.92 -12.24
CA LEU A 10 -9.72 -1.48 -12.04
C LEU A 10 -8.73 -0.31 -11.94
N LEU A 11 -8.32 0.02 -10.73
CA LEU A 11 -7.45 1.16 -10.44
C LEU A 11 -6.04 0.67 -10.10
N ALA A 12 -5.12 0.82 -11.04
CA ALA A 12 -3.70 0.53 -10.82
C ALA A 12 -3.05 1.70 -10.09
N VAL A 13 -2.38 1.44 -8.97
CA VAL A 13 -1.65 2.45 -8.18
C VAL A 13 -0.17 2.18 -8.27
N ASP A 14 0.60 3.20 -8.67
CA ASP A 14 2.05 3.12 -8.76
C ASP A 14 2.70 4.47 -8.48
N GLY A 15 3.97 4.43 -8.08
CA GLY A 15 4.79 5.59 -7.78
C GLY A 15 5.94 5.75 -8.76
N SER A 16 6.26 7.00 -9.09
CA SER A 16 7.37 7.33 -9.98
C SER A 16 8.12 8.56 -9.50
N VAL A 17 9.43 8.57 -9.72
CA VAL A 17 10.29 9.74 -9.43
C VAL A 17 10.20 10.73 -10.58
N LEU A 18 9.81 11.97 -10.27
CA LEU A 18 9.74 13.07 -11.22
C LEU A 18 10.87 14.07 -10.94
N PRO A 19 11.98 14.03 -11.70
CA PRO A 19 13.06 14.99 -11.56
C PRO A 19 12.58 16.42 -11.88
N ILE A 20 13.04 17.38 -11.07
CA ILE A 20 12.71 18.80 -11.25
C ILE A 20 13.98 19.63 -11.35
N SER A 21 13.85 20.87 -11.82
CA SER A 21 14.99 21.79 -11.93
C SER A 21 15.68 21.99 -10.59
N SER A 22 17.01 21.95 -10.58
CA SER A 22 17.84 22.25 -9.41
C SER A 22 17.74 23.71 -8.94
N ALA A 23 17.11 24.59 -9.73
CA ALA A 23 16.80 25.97 -9.32
C ALA A 23 15.68 26.02 -8.26
N ILE A 24 14.89 24.97 -8.09
CA ILE A 24 13.87 24.87 -7.05
C ILE A 24 14.58 24.61 -5.71
N LYS A 25 14.52 25.59 -4.82
CA LYS A 25 15.29 25.60 -3.56
C LYS A 25 14.63 24.89 -2.38
N ASP A 26 13.56 24.14 -2.58
CA ASP A 26 12.98 23.33 -1.51
C ASP A 26 13.83 22.07 -1.26
N THR A 27 14.97 22.29 -0.62
CA THR A 27 15.94 21.22 -0.34
C THR A 27 15.49 20.25 0.74
N LYS A 28 14.49 20.61 1.56
CA LYS A 28 14.04 19.76 2.67
C LYS A 28 13.15 18.63 2.21
N THR A 29 12.34 18.88 1.19
CA THR A 29 11.32 17.91 0.73
C THR A 29 11.67 17.30 -0.62
N THR A 30 12.36 18.04 -1.51
CA THR A 30 12.61 17.58 -2.88
C THR A 30 14.02 17.05 -3.11
N PHE A 31 14.97 17.39 -2.26
CA PHE A 31 16.36 16.98 -2.43
C PHE A 31 16.53 15.46 -2.29
N TYR A 32 17.12 14.84 -3.29
CA TYR A 32 17.32 13.39 -3.33
C TYR A 32 18.75 13.03 -3.77
N LYS A 33 19.35 12.11 -3.04
CA LYS A 33 20.63 11.50 -3.39
C LYS A 33 20.41 10.00 -3.58
N ALA A 34 20.44 9.54 -4.81
CA ALA A 34 20.40 8.12 -5.09
C ALA A 34 21.65 7.42 -4.52
N ASN A 35 21.48 6.21 -3.99
CA ASN A 35 22.56 5.46 -3.35
C ASN A 35 23.79 5.24 -4.24
N ASN A 36 23.60 5.25 -5.56
CA ASN A 36 24.67 5.01 -6.57
C ASN A 36 24.99 6.27 -7.38
N SER A 37 24.47 7.44 -7.03
CA SER A 37 24.72 8.70 -7.73
C SER A 37 25.63 9.61 -6.92
N ASN A 38 26.71 10.07 -7.54
CA ASN A 38 27.61 11.07 -6.93
C ASN A 38 27.01 12.49 -6.94
N LYS A 39 25.94 12.72 -7.70
CA LYS A 39 25.32 14.05 -7.82
C LYS A 39 23.88 13.99 -7.28
N PRO A 40 23.57 14.73 -6.22
CA PRO A 40 22.20 14.88 -5.75
C PRO A 40 21.37 15.68 -6.76
N PHE A 41 20.07 15.41 -6.79
CA PHE A 41 19.12 16.15 -7.62
C PHE A 41 17.82 16.40 -6.84
N SER A 42 17.03 17.34 -7.30
CA SER A 42 15.70 17.60 -6.74
C SER A 42 14.64 16.82 -7.52
N ALA A 43 13.71 16.22 -6.79
CA ALA A 43 12.64 15.45 -7.40
C ALA A 43 11.37 15.45 -6.54
N TYR A 44 10.23 15.29 -7.18
CA TYR A 44 9.01 14.85 -6.55
C TYR A 44 8.84 13.34 -6.72
N HIS A 45 8.09 12.75 -5.81
CA HIS A 45 7.56 11.40 -5.95
C HIS A 45 6.08 11.51 -6.32
N LEU A 46 5.74 11.07 -7.52
CA LEU A 46 4.40 11.10 -8.08
C LEU A 46 3.74 9.74 -7.83
N ASN A 47 2.71 9.70 -7.01
CA ASN A 47 1.87 8.53 -6.83
C ASN A 47 0.57 8.76 -7.57
N THR A 48 0.16 7.80 -8.40
CA THR A 48 -1.04 7.95 -9.23
C THR A 48 -1.93 6.73 -9.11
N SER A 49 -3.24 6.94 -9.26
CA SER A 49 -4.16 5.87 -9.60
C SER A 49 -4.60 6.01 -11.05
N TYR A 50 -4.56 4.90 -11.79
CA TYR A 50 -4.85 4.82 -13.21
C TYR A 50 -5.95 3.81 -13.46
N ASP A 51 -7.03 4.25 -14.10
CA ASP A 51 -8.13 3.35 -14.52
C ASP A 51 -7.71 2.55 -15.74
N LEU A 52 -7.57 1.25 -15.57
CA LEU A 52 -7.12 0.32 -16.62
C LEU A 52 -8.15 0.13 -17.74
N LEU A 53 -9.44 0.40 -17.49
CA LEU A 53 -10.51 0.22 -18.48
C LEU A 53 -10.81 1.51 -19.25
N GLU A 54 -10.70 2.66 -18.59
CA GLU A 54 -10.91 3.97 -19.21
C GLU A 54 -9.61 4.54 -19.80
N CYS A 55 -8.46 3.97 -19.42
CA CYS A 55 -7.12 4.43 -19.81
C CYS A 55 -6.87 5.90 -19.42
N THR A 56 -7.27 6.27 -18.20
CA THR A 56 -7.13 7.64 -17.67
C THR A 56 -6.59 7.64 -16.26
N TYR A 57 -5.86 8.68 -15.88
CA TYR A 57 -5.53 8.92 -14.49
C TYR A 57 -6.78 9.32 -13.71
N ASP A 58 -6.98 8.72 -12.54
CA ASP A 58 -8.11 8.95 -11.67
C ASP A 58 -7.74 9.91 -10.54
N ASP A 59 -6.57 9.73 -9.92
CA ASP A 59 -6.08 10.56 -8.82
C ASP A 59 -4.56 10.63 -8.79
N ILE A 60 -4.03 11.69 -8.13
CA ILE A 60 -2.61 11.98 -8.03
C ILE A 60 -2.29 12.46 -6.61
N VAL A 61 -1.23 11.89 -6.02
CA VAL A 61 -0.58 12.39 -4.79
C VAL A 61 0.86 12.72 -5.11
N LEU A 62 1.22 13.98 -4.95
CA LEU A 62 2.57 14.48 -5.17
C LEU A 62 3.26 14.73 -3.84
N GLN A 63 4.41 14.10 -3.64
CA GLN A 63 5.22 14.25 -2.43
C GLN A 63 6.62 14.73 -2.80
N GLY A 64 7.28 15.48 -1.91
CA GLY A 64 8.72 15.71 -2.05
C GLY A 64 9.46 14.38 -1.91
N ASN A 65 10.38 14.08 -2.84
CA ASN A 65 11.00 12.74 -2.90
C ASN A 65 11.85 12.40 -1.66
N ALA A 66 12.35 13.41 -0.94
CA ALA A 66 13.09 13.20 0.31
C ALA A 66 12.21 12.77 1.49
N VAL A 67 10.89 12.98 1.40
CA VAL A 67 9.88 12.70 2.43
C VAL A 67 8.78 11.77 1.90
N MET A 68 9.06 11.02 0.85
CA MET A 68 8.09 10.14 0.21
C MET A 68 7.58 9.07 1.17
N ASN A 69 6.30 8.77 1.05
CA ASN A 69 5.62 7.71 1.75
C ASN A 69 4.58 7.07 0.82
N GLU A 70 4.97 6.06 0.07
CA GLU A 70 4.11 5.39 -0.92
C GLU A 70 2.86 4.78 -0.28
N ASN A 71 2.99 4.13 0.88
CA ASN A 71 1.82 3.58 1.59
C ASN A 71 0.87 4.68 2.07
N GLY A 72 1.41 5.82 2.53
CA GLY A 72 0.62 7.00 2.88
C GLY A 72 -0.13 7.56 1.67
N ALA A 73 0.54 7.69 0.53
CA ALA A 73 -0.06 8.16 -0.71
C ALA A 73 -1.16 7.21 -1.23
N PHE A 74 -0.91 5.89 -1.19
CA PHE A 74 -1.92 4.88 -1.50
C PHE A 74 -3.16 5.04 -0.63
N ASN A 75 -2.97 5.15 0.69
CA ASN A 75 -4.07 5.31 1.63
C ASN A 75 -4.84 6.61 1.40
N GLU A 76 -4.15 7.70 1.03
CA GLU A 76 -4.78 8.97 0.68
C GLU A 76 -5.62 8.87 -0.60
N ILE A 77 -5.11 8.20 -1.65
CA ILE A 77 -5.87 7.90 -2.88
C ILE A 77 -7.14 7.11 -2.54
N VAL A 78 -7.02 6.06 -1.72
CA VAL A 78 -8.17 5.25 -1.29
C VAL A 78 -9.17 6.08 -0.49
N ASP A 79 -8.71 6.99 0.37
CA ASP A 79 -9.58 7.84 1.18
C ASP A 79 -10.36 8.85 0.35
N ARG A 80 -9.72 9.44 -0.66
CA ARG A 80 -10.36 10.43 -1.56
C ARG A 80 -11.30 9.79 -2.59
N TYR A 81 -11.12 8.49 -2.84
CA TYR A 81 -11.93 7.81 -3.84
C TYR A 81 -13.40 7.71 -3.41
N ASP A 82 -14.30 8.29 -4.22
CA ASP A 82 -15.75 8.34 -4.02
C ASP A 82 -16.56 7.70 -5.17
N GLY A 83 -15.86 7.05 -6.11
CA GLY A 83 -16.47 6.41 -7.28
C GLY A 83 -17.13 5.06 -6.99
N PRO A 84 -17.54 4.34 -8.06
CA PRO A 84 -18.09 2.98 -7.95
C PRO A 84 -17.13 2.02 -7.25
N LYS A 85 -17.63 0.83 -6.87
CA LYS A 85 -16.76 -0.22 -6.30
C LYS A 85 -15.52 -0.42 -7.18
N ALA A 86 -14.35 -0.49 -6.55
CA ALA A 86 -13.08 -0.63 -7.24
C ALA A 86 -12.27 -1.83 -6.73
N ILE A 87 -11.38 -2.32 -7.59
CA ILE A 87 -10.25 -3.17 -7.21
C ILE A 87 -8.99 -2.31 -7.33
N PHE A 88 -8.36 -1.99 -6.21
CA PHE A 88 -7.06 -1.32 -6.19
C PHE A 88 -5.96 -2.34 -6.46
N ILE A 89 -5.16 -2.10 -7.48
CA ILE A 89 -4.12 -3.00 -7.96
C ILE A 89 -2.78 -2.32 -7.72
N ALA A 90 -1.87 -2.97 -6.99
CA ALA A 90 -0.57 -2.39 -6.69
C ALA A 90 0.52 -3.47 -6.57
N ASP A 91 1.77 -3.03 -6.63
CA ASP A 91 2.92 -3.91 -6.49
C ASP A 91 3.24 -4.22 -5.00
N ARG A 92 4.33 -4.98 -4.78
CA ARG A 92 4.79 -5.39 -3.44
C ARG A 92 5.30 -4.23 -2.55
N GLY A 93 5.53 -3.05 -3.09
CA GLY A 93 5.89 -1.85 -2.33
C GLY A 93 4.75 -1.41 -1.41
N TYR A 94 3.53 -1.65 -1.84
CA TYR A 94 2.29 -1.30 -1.14
C TYR A 94 1.78 -2.38 -0.18
N GLU A 95 2.53 -3.48 0.03
CA GLU A 95 2.19 -4.55 0.95
C GLU A 95 2.15 -4.04 2.40
N SER A 96 0.97 -3.72 2.89
CA SER A 96 0.73 -3.19 4.24
C SER A 96 -0.62 -3.65 4.77
N ILE A 97 -0.66 -4.09 6.04
CA ILE A 97 -1.93 -4.41 6.70
C ILE A 97 -2.85 -3.18 6.70
N ASN A 98 -2.30 -1.98 6.93
CA ASN A 98 -3.06 -0.73 6.91
C ASN A 98 -3.76 -0.53 5.57
N SER A 99 -3.03 -0.67 4.46
CA SER A 99 -3.61 -0.54 3.12
C SER A 99 -4.71 -1.57 2.85
N PHE A 100 -4.50 -2.83 3.25
CA PHE A 100 -5.51 -3.90 3.07
C PHE A 100 -6.80 -3.60 3.82
N VAL A 101 -6.69 -3.21 5.09
CA VAL A 101 -7.85 -2.91 5.93
C VAL A 101 -8.57 -1.65 5.44
N LYS A 102 -7.83 -0.60 5.09
CA LYS A 102 -8.41 0.66 4.60
C LYS A 102 -9.27 0.46 3.36
N VAL A 103 -8.76 -0.28 2.37
CA VAL A 103 -9.51 -0.63 1.16
C VAL A 103 -10.77 -1.44 1.51
N GLY A 104 -10.63 -2.43 2.40
CA GLY A 104 -11.75 -3.27 2.83
C GLY A 104 -12.83 -2.51 3.57
N MET A 105 -12.47 -1.57 4.46
CA MET A 105 -13.42 -0.74 5.22
C MET A 105 -14.26 0.16 4.30
N LYS A 106 -13.71 0.60 3.18
CA LYS A 106 -14.45 1.34 2.15
C LYS A 106 -15.24 0.45 1.19
N ASN A 107 -15.36 -0.85 1.50
CA ASN A 107 -16.09 -1.82 0.68
C ASN A 107 -15.55 -1.95 -0.76
N HIS A 108 -14.26 -1.68 -0.94
CA HIS A 108 -13.49 -1.95 -2.15
C HIS A 108 -12.73 -3.27 -2.02
N LYS A 109 -12.06 -3.68 -3.09
CA LYS A 109 -11.17 -4.85 -3.13
C LYS A 109 -9.76 -4.41 -3.49
N TYR A 110 -8.80 -5.25 -3.23
CA TYR A 110 -7.41 -5.05 -3.64
C TYR A 110 -6.83 -6.31 -4.29
N LEU A 111 -5.89 -6.09 -5.19
CA LEU A 111 -5.03 -7.10 -5.79
C LEU A 111 -3.59 -6.57 -5.65
N ILE A 112 -2.92 -6.95 -4.59
CA ILE A 112 -1.57 -6.48 -4.29
C ILE A 112 -0.61 -7.64 -4.37
N ARG A 113 0.42 -7.51 -5.23
CA ARG A 113 1.53 -8.44 -5.24
C ARG A 113 2.24 -8.37 -3.90
N VAL A 114 2.51 -9.52 -3.30
CA VAL A 114 3.19 -9.57 -2.01
C VAL A 114 4.67 -9.94 -2.16
N LYS A 115 5.47 -9.64 -1.15
CA LYS A 115 6.84 -10.09 -1.04
C LYS A 115 6.87 -11.60 -0.86
N ASP A 116 8.02 -12.21 -1.14
CA ASP A 116 8.24 -13.61 -0.82
C ASP A 116 7.80 -13.92 0.62
N ILE A 117 6.98 -14.96 0.78
CA ILE A 117 6.43 -15.38 2.09
C ILE A 117 7.52 -15.74 3.10
N HIS A 118 8.73 -16.08 2.65
CA HIS A 118 9.89 -16.33 3.51
C HIS A 118 10.66 -15.05 3.85
N SER A 119 10.40 -13.94 3.17
CA SER A 119 11.03 -12.65 3.45
C SER A 119 10.68 -12.16 4.84
N ARG A 120 11.67 -11.66 5.59
CA ARG A 120 11.46 -11.08 6.92
C ARG A 120 10.54 -9.86 6.91
N THR A 121 10.42 -9.19 5.79
CA THR A 121 9.62 -7.97 5.62
C THR A 121 8.25 -8.22 5.00
N SER A 122 7.92 -9.48 4.65
CA SER A 122 6.59 -9.82 4.14
C SER A 122 5.54 -9.79 5.25
N VAL A 123 4.46 -9.09 4.99
CA VAL A 123 3.28 -9.08 5.87
C VAL A 123 2.68 -10.49 5.94
N LEU A 124 2.62 -11.20 4.82
CA LEU A 124 2.02 -12.54 4.75
C LEU A 124 2.77 -13.58 5.57
N ARG A 125 4.10 -13.46 5.73
CA ARG A 125 4.88 -14.41 6.54
C ARG A 125 4.24 -14.69 7.89
N SER A 126 3.63 -13.70 8.49
CA SER A 126 3.01 -13.80 9.81
C SER A 126 1.59 -14.37 9.80
N PHE A 127 1.06 -14.72 8.64
CA PHE A 127 -0.24 -15.38 8.47
C PHE A 127 -0.11 -16.88 8.19
N GLY A 128 1.14 -17.38 7.99
CA GLY A 128 1.42 -18.81 7.77
C GLY A 128 1.12 -19.69 8.98
N PRO A 129 1.44 -20.99 8.90
CA PRO A 129 2.31 -21.58 7.87
C PRO A 129 1.64 -21.72 6.49
N PHE A 130 2.44 -21.62 5.43
CA PHE A 130 2.02 -21.81 4.05
C PHE A 130 2.66 -23.07 3.46
N PRO A 131 2.03 -23.72 2.46
CA PRO A 131 2.63 -24.82 1.72
C PRO A 131 3.92 -24.41 1.01
N ASN A 132 4.82 -25.38 0.80
CA ASN A 132 6.05 -25.16 0.02
C ASN A 132 5.84 -25.28 -1.50
N ALA A 133 4.62 -25.62 -1.95
CA ALA A 133 4.23 -25.71 -3.36
C ALA A 133 3.32 -24.53 -3.71
N GLU A 134 2.98 -24.38 -5.00
CA GLU A 134 1.93 -23.44 -5.43
C GLU A 134 0.63 -23.71 -4.69
N PHE A 135 -0.02 -22.65 -4.22
CA PHE A 135 -1.27 -22.76 -3.48
C PHE A 135 -2.19 -21.57 -3.76
N ASP A 136 -3.48 -21.83 -3.61
CA ASP A 136 -4.53 -20.83 -3.49
C ASP A 136 -5.32 -21.13 -2.22
N MET A 137 -5.35 -20.21 -1.27
CA MET A 137 -5.98 -20.45 0.03
C MET A 137 -6.58 -19.18 0.63
N HIS A 138 -7.68 -19.35 1.33
CA HIS A 138 -8.25 -18.30 2.17
C HIS A 138 -7.58 -18.27 3.53
N VAL A 139 -7.06 -17.09 3.90
CA VAL A 139 -6.50 -16.85 5.23
C VAL A 139 -7.38 -15.84 5.96
N ARG A 140 -7.86 -16.22 7.14
CA ARG A 140 -8.63 -15.34 8.02
C ARG A 140 -7.95 -15.21 9.37
N ARG A 141 -7.77 -13.99 9.85
CA ARG A 141 -7.19 -13.69 11.18
C ARG A 141 -7.95 -12.54 11.81
N THR A 142 -8.14 -12.62 13.11
CA THR A 142 -8.61 -11.48 13.92
C THR A 142 -7.41 -10.61 14.26
N LEU A 143 -7.43 -9.35 13.83
CA LEU A 143 -6.38 -8.39 14.20
C LEU A 143 -6.55 -7.97 15.65
N THR A 144 -5.46 -7.85 16.38
CA THR A 144 -5.47 -7.45 17.79
C THR A 144 -4.29 -6.52 18.11
N ILE A 145 -4.56 -5.54 18.96
CA ILE A 145 -3.55 -4.64 19.54
C ILE A 145 -3.04 -5.11 20.91
N LYS A 146 -3.68 -6.11 21.50
CA LYS A 146 -3.29 -6.74 22.76
C LYS A 146 -2.52 -8.02 22.48
N GLN A 147 -1.62 -8.39 23.39
CA GLN A 147 -0.81 -9.59 23.26
C GLN A 147 -0.88 -10.38 24.60
N THR A 148 -2.04 -11.00 24.82
CA THR A 148 -2.26 -11.91 25.96
C THR A 148 -1.63 -13.28 25.70
N ASN A 149 -1.54 -14.13 26.72
CA ASN A 149 -1.06 -15.51 26.57
C ASN A 149 -1.97 -16.34 25.64
N GLU A 150 -3.28 -16.12 25.70
CA GLU A 150 -4.25 -16.73 24.79
C GLU A 150 -3.98 -16.34 23.33
N ILE A 151 -3.79 -15.05 23.05
CA ILE A 151 -3.50 -14.55 21.70
C ILE A 151 -2.19 -15.13 21.17
N LYS A 152 -1.17 -15.28 22.02
CA LYS A 152 0.10 -15.89 21.64
C LYS A 152 -0.01 -17.39 21.38
N ALA A 153 -0.90 -18.08 22.09
CA ALA A 153 -1.14 -19.50 21.93
C ALA A 153 -1.89 -19.87 20.64
N HIS A 154 -2.63 -18.91 20.05
CA HIS A 154 -3.49 -19.11 18.87
C HIS A 154 -3.13 -18.20 17.68
N PRO A 155 -1.92 -18.31 17.10
CA PRO A 155 -1.49 -17.52 15.95
C PRO A 155 -2.29 -17.85 14.67
N GLU A 156 -2.95 -18.99 14.62
CA GLU A 156 -3.87 -19.40 13.54
C GLU A 156 -5.20 -18.62 13.57
N ILE A 157 -5.56 -18.02 14.70
CA ILE A 157 -6.79 -17.23 14.89
C ILE A 157 -6.44 -15.75 14.91
N TYR A 158 -5.40 -15.37 15.63
CA TYR A 158 -5.08 -13.98 15.94
C TYR A 158 -3.82 -13.51 15.23
N LYS A 159 -3.84 -12.24 14.81
CA LYS A 159 -2.67 -11.52 14.33
C LYS A 159 -2.47 -10.27 15.18
N PHE A 160 -1.43 -10.27 15.99
CA PHE A 160 -1.01 -9.07 16.72
C PHE A 160 -0.46 -8.02 15.75
N VAL A 161 -0.96 -6.78 15.89
CA VAL A 161 -0.49 -5.62 15.12
C VAL A 161 0.33 -4.73 16.06
N PRO A 162 1.65 -4.59 15.85
CA PRO A 162 2.50 -3.77 16.70
C PRO A 162 2.18 -2.28 16.51
N LYS A 163 2.53 -1.46 17.52
CA LYS A 163 2.17 -0.03 17.58
C LYS A 163 2.56 0.77 16.33
N ASN A 164 3.70 0.46 15.73
CA ASN A 164 4.19 1.11 14.51
C ASN A 164 3.47 0.69 13.20
N GLN A 165 2.55 -0.27 13.28
CA GLN A 165 1.74 -0.76 12.16
C GLN A 165 0.23 -0.61 12.44
N ARG A 166 -0.12 0.07 13.53
CA ARG A 166 -1.53 0.31 13.87
C ARG A 166 -2.17 1.27 12.90
N PHE A 167 -3.46 1.11 12.76
CA PHE A 167 -4.32 1.92 11.93
C PHE A 167 -4.91 3.07 12.73
N ASP A 168 -5.22 4.17 12.07
CA ASP A 168 -5.89 5.33 12.67
C ASP A 168 -7.25 4.99 13.29
N PHE A 169 -7.87 3.89 12.86
CA PHE A 169 -9.16 3.44 13.36
C PHE A 169 -9.10 2.44 14.53
N PHE A 170 -7.91 2.12 15.03
CA PHE A 170 -7.75 1.39 16.29
C PHE A 170 -7.51 2.30 17.51
N ASP A 171 -7.43 3.60 17.30
CA ASP A 171 -7.18 4.59 18.35
C ASP A 171 -8.48 5.13 18.97
N GLY A 172 -9.63 4.45 18.70
CA GLY A 172 -10.94 4.77 19.26
C GLY A 172 -11.38 3.83 20.38
#